data_830943889aab79ae8ed5d0d9a0e000c0
#
_entry.id   830943889aab79ae8ed5d0d9a0e000c0
#
_cell.length_a   1.000
_cell.length_b   1.000
_cell.length_c   1.000
_cell.angle_alpha   90.00
_cell.angle_beta   90.00
_cell.angle_gamma   90.00
#
_symmetry.space_group_name_H-M   'P 1'
#
loop_
_entity.id
_entity.type
_entity.pdbx_description
1 polymer ?
#
loop_
_entity_poly.entity_id
_entity_poly.type
_entity_poly.pdbx_seq_one_letter_code
_entity_poly.pdbx_strand_id
1 'polypeptide(L)'
;MTGVYTTNTAEAVAYQLKHAKSNIAVVDSENQLQKLMSVRHKLPDLKHIVLYGEDQSYEDEVINWDDFLALGSRLGDEELRERLEGQAINQPAVICYTSGTTANPKGALLSQDNVTWTCASAVATYNLVEAEEVMISYLPVSHIVAQIADIWMIPSIGGTIHFADKDALKGSLLKTLTAVRPTRFGGLLH
;
A
#
# COMPACT_ATOMS: atom_id res chain seq x y z
N MET A 1 2.80 -8.53 0.01
CA MET A 1 2.94 -7.04 0.01
C MET A 1 3.15 -6.56 1.44
N THR A 2 3.86 -5.45 1.66
CA THR A 2 3.94 -4.78 2.97
C THR A 2 4.01 -3.28 2.78
N GLY A 3 3.26 -2.54 3.59
CA GLY A 3 3.32 -1.08 3.65
C GLY A 3 4.36 -0.63 4.67
N VAL A 4 5.14 0.39 4.31
CA VAL A 4 6.14 0.99 5.19
C VAL A 4 5.80 2.46 5.41
N TYR A 5 5.75 2.89 6.68
CA TYR A 5 5.49 4.30 6.97
C TYR A 5 6.63 5.19 6.49
N THR A 6 6.30 6.26 5.78
CA THR A 6 7.29 7.23 5.28
C THR A 6 8.05 7.94 6.40
N THR A 7 7.48 7.95 7.60
CA THR A 7 8.09 8.51 8.83
C THR A 7 9.09 7.56 9.51
N ASN A 8 9.16 6.30 9.09
CA ASN A 8 10.11 5.34 9.65
C ASN A 8 11.56 5.78 9.43
N THR A 9 12.41 5.47 10.40
CA THR A 9 13.86 5.62 10.24
C THR A 9 14.42 4.63 9.23
N ALA A 10 15.59 4.89 8.67
CA ALA A 10 16.26 3.98 7.74
C ALA A 10 16.44 2.57 8.33
N GLU A 11 16.79 2.46 9.61
CA GLU A 11 16.94 1.17 10.30
C GLU A 11 15.61 0.42 10.41
N ALA A 12 14.52 1.11 10.71
CA ALA A 12 13.18 0.50 10.74
C ALA A 12 12.73 0.01 9.36
N VAL A 13 13.03 0.78 8.30
CA VAL A 13 12.82 0.37 6.91
C VAL A 13 13.62 -0.89 6.60
N ALA A 14 14.92 -0.89 6.91
CA ALA A 14 15.79 -2.04 6.69
C ALA A 14 15.29 -3.30 7.42
N TYR A 15 14.88 -3.15 8.67
CA TYR A 15 14.31 -4.26 9.44
C TYR A 15 13.08 -4.85 8.76
N GLN A 16 12.11 -4.01 8.39
CA GLN A 16 10.85 -4.47 7.80
C GLN A 16 11.07 -5.15 6.44
N LEU A 17 11.85 -4.55 5.55
CA LEU A 17 12.12 -5.11 4.22
C LEU A 17 12.90 -6.42 4.29
N LYS A 18 13.89 -6.51 5.20
CA LYS A 18 14.65 -7.74 5.44
C LYS A 18 13.78 -8.84 6.03
N HIS A 19 12.97 -8.53 7.04
CA HIS A 19 12.06 -9.48 7.67
C HIS A 19 10.99 -9.98 6.70
N ALA A 20 10.45 -9.10 5.85
CA ALA A 20 9.50 -9.44 4.80
C ALA A 20 10.15 -10.14 3.58
N LYS A 21 11.48 -10.23 3.50
CA LYS A 21 12.23 -10.72 2.32
C LYS A 21 11.78 -10.01 1.04
N SER A 22 11.65 -8.69 1.09
CA SER A 22 11.18 -7.90 -0.02
C SER A 22 12.15 -7.95 -1.20
N ASN A 23 11.66 -8.27 -2.38
CA ASN A 23 12.47 -8.28 -3.61
C ASN A 23 12.37 -6.97 -4.38
N ILE A 24 11.26 -6.25 -4.22
CA ILE A 24 11.01 -4.96 -4.86
C ILE A 24 10.58 -3.97 -3.79
N ALA A 25 11.12 -2.76 -3.84
CA ALA A 25 10.66 -1.63 -3.05
C ALA A 25 10.20 -0.51 -3.99
N VAL A 26 9.02 0.04 -3.71
CA VAL A 26 8.50 1.22 -4.42
C VAL A 26 8.57 2.40 -3.48
N VAL A 27 9.16 3.50 -3.93
CA VAL A 27 9.30 4.75 -3.16
C VAL A 27 8.73 5.92 -3.98
N ASP A 28 8.21 6.92 -3.28
CA ASP A 28 7.44 8.03 -3.86
C ASP A 28 8.22 9.35 -3.99
N SER A 29 9.46 9.36 -3.53
CA SER A 29 10.25 10.60 -3.51
C SER A 29 11.74 10.32 -3.34
N GLU A 30 12.54 11.26 -3.79
CA GLU A 30 14.00 11.26 -3.62
C GLU A 30 14.40 11.05 -2.15
N ASN A 31 13.71 11.70 -1.21
CA ASN A 31 14.00 11.56 0.21
C ASN A 31 13.81 10.10 0.71
N GLN A 32 12.77 9.41 0.24
CA GLN A 32 12.55 8.00 0.58
C GLN A 32 13.57 7.10 -0.13
N LEU A 33 13.95 7.43 -1.36
CA LEU A 33 15.00 6.73 -2.08
C LEU A 33 16.33 6.81 -1.33
N GLN A 34 16.78 8.01 -0.98
CA GLN A 34 18.05 8.21 -0.25
C GLN A 34 18.05 7.50 1.12
N LYS A 35 16.91 7.52 1.81
CA LYS A 35 16.74 6.75 3.04
C LYS A 35 16.94 5.26 2.80
N LEU A 36 16.35 4.70 1.76
CA LEU A 36 16.49 3.28 1.41
C LEU A 36 17.92 2.96 0.98
N MET A 37 18.53 3.79 0.14
CA MET A 37 19.89 3.62 -0.34
C MET A 37 20.93 3.62 0.81
N SER A 38 20.73 4.43 1.85
CA SER A 38 21.63 4.46 3.02
C SER A 38 21.71 3.11 3.75
N VAL A 39 20.70 2.26 3.62
CA VAL A 39 20.64 0.93 4.26
C VAL A 39 20.59 -0.22 3.26
N ARG A 40 20.76 0.06 1.96
CA ARG A 40 20.70 -0.91 0.88
C ARG A 40 21.60 -2.13 1.08
N HIS A 41 22.80 -1.90 1.63
CA HIS A 41 23.77 -2.95 1.93
C HIS A 41 23.28 -3.99 2.96
N LYS A 42 22.20 -3.69 3.71
CA LYS A 42 21.57 -4.60 4.69
C LYS A 42 20.47 -5.47 4.09
N LEU A 43 20.12 -5.28 2.81
CA LEU A 43 18.95 -5.84 2.13
C LEU A 43 19.38 -6.78 0.98
N PRO A 44 19.90 -7.96 1.27
CA PRO A 44 20.42 -8.87 0.23
C PRO A 44 19.32 -9.43 -0.69
N ASP A 45 18.07 -9.52 -0.21
CA ASP A 45 16.94 -10.03 -0.99
C ASP A 45 16.31 -8.96 -1.90
N LEU A 46 16.59 -7.67 -1.68
CA LEU A 46 16.06 -6.58 -2.48
C LEU A 46 16.76 -6.55 -3.84
N LYS A 47 16.02 -6.72 -4.92
CA LYS A 47 16.55 -6.80 -6.29
C LYS A 47 16.37 -5.51 -7.06
N HIS A 48 15.23 -4.84 -6.87
CA HIS A 48 14.87 -3.65 -7.62
C HIS A 48 14.24 -2.60 -6.71
N ILE A 49 14.54 -1.35 -7.01
CA ILE A 49 13.91 -0.19 -6.40
C ILE A 49 13.17 0.53 -7.51
N VAL A 50 11.90 0.85 -7.30
CA VAL A 50 11.09 1.61 -8.25
C VAL A 50 10.80 2.97 -7.65
N LEU A 51 11.13 4.05 -8.36
CA LEU A 51 10.81 5.41 -7.97
C LEU A 51 9.56 5.88 -8.72
N TYR A 52 8.54 6.28 -7.95
CA TYR A 52 7.28 6.80 -8.46
C TYR A 52 7.23 8.32 -8.37
N GLY A 53 6.86 8.99 -9.44
CA GLY A 53 6.50 10.42 -9.43
C GLY A 53 7.64 11.42 -9.69
N GLU A 54 8.87 10.98 -9.93
CA GLU A 54 9.97 11.83 -10.33
C GLU A 54 10.62 11.32 -11.62
N ASP A 55 10.79 12.23 -12.58
CA ASP A 55 11.29 11.93 -13.93
C ASP A 55 12.82 12.16 -13.99
N GLN A 56 13.57 11.39 -13.21
CA GLN A 56 15.03 11.46 -13.21
C GLN A 56 15.62 10.10 -13.59
N SER A 57 16.75 10.13 -14.29
CA SER A 57 17.54 8.94 -14.56
C SER A 57 18.45 8.64 -13.36
N TYR A 58 18.32 7.45 -12.82
CA TYR A 58 19.13 6.94 -11.71
C TYR A 58 20.09 5.85 -12.19
N GLU A 59 21.01 5.46 -11.31
CA GLU A 59 21.89 4.31 -11.54
C GLU A 59 21.11 2.99 -11.77
N ASP A 60 21.73 2.02 -12.38
CA ASP A 60 21.13 0.75 -12.87
C ASP A 60 20.21 -0.02 -11.88
N GLU A 61 20.28 0.28 -10.59
CA GLU A 61 19.50 -0.39 -9.56
C GLU A 61 18.10 0.24 -9.33
N VAL A 62 17.90 1.48 -9.79
CA VAL A 62 16.65 2.24 -9.61
C VAL A 62 15.93 2.37 -10.94
N ILE A 63 14.70 1.90 -10.98
CA ILE A 63 13.84 1.93 -12.18
C ILE A 63 12.81 3.04 -11.95
N ASN A 64 12.62 3.93 -12.91
CA ASN A 64 11.52 4.89 -12.84
C ASN A 64 10.17 4.19 -13.07
N TRP A 65 9.08 4.83 -12.68
CA TRP A 65 7.74 4.23 -12.74
C TRP A 65 7.30 3.87 -14.15
N ASP A 66 7.59 4.71 -15.14
CA ASP A 66 7.16 4.50 -16.53
C ASP A 66 7.92 3.34 -17.17
N ASP A 67 9.23 3.24 -16.92
CA ASP A 67 10.03 2.09 -17.35
C ASP A 67 9.58 0.80 -16.68
N PHE A 68 9.23 0.85 -15.38
CA PHE A 68 8.67 -0.29 -14.68
C PHE A 68 7.36 -0.76 -15.31
N LEU A 69 6.45 0.16 -15.64
CA LEU A 69 5.21 -0.18 -16.35
C LEU A 69 5.48 -0.73 -17.76
N ALA A 70 6.46 -0.16 -18.47
CA ALA A 70 6.84 -0.62 -19.81
C ALA A 70 7.38 -2.07 -19.82
N LEU A 71 7.95 -2.55 -18.71
CA LEU A 71 8.32 -3.97 -18.59
C LEU A 71 7.11 -4.90 -18.71
N GLY A 72 5.96 -4.49 -18.15
CA GLY A 72 4.72 -5.25 -18.22
C GLY A 72 4.18 -5.41 -19.64
N SER A 73 4.43 -4.45 -20.54
CA SER A 73 3.97 -4.53 -21.94
C SER A 73 4.62 -5.66 -22.77
N ARG A 74 5.71 -6.23 -22.24
CA ARG A 74 6.43 -7.36 -22.86
C ARG A 74 5.85 -8.72 -22.47
N LEU A 75 4.96 -8.74 -21.50
CA LEU A 75 4.30 -9.95 -21.00
C LEU A 75 2.93 -10.10 -21.66
N GLY A 76 2.53 -11.33 -21.93
CA GLY A 76 1.21 -11.63 -22.47
C GLY A 76 0.15 -11.71 -21.37
N ASP A 77 -1.12 -11.50 -21.74
CA ASP A 77 -2.26 -11.63 -20.81
C ASP A 77 -2.35 -13.04 -20.21
N GLU A 78 -1.83 -14.05 -20.89
CA GLU A 78 -1.84 -15.45 -20.42
C GLU A 78 -1.02 -15.60 -19.14
N GLU A 79 0.18 -15.02 -19.08
CA GLU A 79 1.03 -15.09 -17.89
C GLU A 79 0.38 -14.38 -16.68
N LEU A 80 -0.34 -13.29 -16.91
CA LEU A 80 -1.13 -12.63 -15.87
C LEU A 80 -2.28 -13.53 -15.40
N ARG A 81 -3.00 -14.16 -16.35
CA ARG A 81 -4.11 -15.07 -16.06
C ARG A 81 -3.66 -16.27 -15.22
N GLU A 82 -2.58 -16.93 -15.61
CA GLU A 82 -2.00 -18.05 -14.86
C GLU A 82 -1.67 -17.65 -13.40
N ARG A 83 -1.12 -16.45 -13.20
CA ARG A 83 -0.82 -15.95 -11.86
C ARG A 83 -2.08 -15.65 -11.05
N LEU A 84 -3.13 -15.12 -11.67
CA LEU A 84 -4.41 -14.85 -11.01
C LEU A 84 -5.11 -16.16 -10.64
N GLU A 85 -5.18 -17.13 -11.55
CA GLU A 85 -5.80 -18.44 -11.33
C GLU A 85 -5.02 -19.31 -10.33
N GLY A 86 -3.70 -19.12 -10.26
CA GLY A 86 -2.84 -19.80 -9.29
C GLY A 86 -2.96 -19.30 -7.85
N GLN A 87 -3.75 -18.26 -7.59
CA GLN A 87 -3.94 -17.74 -6.23
C GLN A 87 -4.91 -18.63 -5.44
N ALA A 88 -4.58 -18.86 -4.17
CA ALA A 88 -5.44 -19.58 -3.23
C ALA A 88 -5.78 -18.70 -2.03
N ILE A 89 -6.98 -18.88 -1.47
CA ILE A 89 -7.52 -18.07 -0.38
C ILE A 89 -6.66 -18.10 0.90
N ASN A 90 -5.91 -19.15 1.12
CA ASN A 90 -5.02 -19.30 2.27
C ASN A 90 -3.59 -18.79 2.02
N GLN A 91 -3.30 -18.30 0.82
CA GLN A 91 -1.99 -17.69 0.53
C GLN A 91 -1.82 -16.34 1.23
N PRO A 92 -0.58 -15.98 1.60
CA PRO A 92 -0.27 -14.67 2.15
C PRO A 92 -0.63 -13.54 1.16
N ALA A 93 -1.39 -12.55 1.62
CA ALA A 93 -1.70 -11.34 0.87
C ALA A 93 -0.80 -10.17 1.31
N VAL A 94 -0.74 -9.94 2.63
CA VAL A 94 -0.05 -8.77 3.17
C VAL A 94 0.61 -9.08 4.51
N ILE A 95 1.74 -8.43 4.78
CA ILE A 95 2.33 -8.33 6.11
C ILE A 95 2.08 -6.92 6.61
N CYS A 96 1.33 -6.80 7.71
CA CYS A 96 1.07 -5.53 8.36
C CYS A 96 1.94 -5.42 9.63
N TYR A 97 2.81 -4.41 9.66
CA TYR A 97 3.67 -4.18 10.83
C TYR A 97 2.98 -3.30 11.86
N THR A 98 2.95 -3.79 13.09
CA THR A 98 2.42 -3.04 14.24
C THR A 98 3.55 -2.60 15.14
N SER A 99 3.45 -1.38 15.70
CA SER A 99 4.34 -0.91 16.76
C SER A 99 4.06 -1.73 18.01
N GLY A 100 4.85 -2.79 18.22
CA GLY A 100 4.81 -3.54 19.45
C GLY A 100 5.43 -2.77 20.62
N THR A 101 5.17 -3.20 21.84
CA THR A 101 5.83 -2.70 23.07
C THR A 101 7.31 -3.08 23.13
N THR A 102 7.82 -3.86 22.20
CA THR A 102 9.21 -4.32 22.06
C THR A 102 9.93 -3.53 20.98
N ALA A 103 11.26 -3.52 21.01
CA ALA A 103 12.14 -2.69 20.16
C ALA A 103 11.88 -2.83 18.63
N ASN A 104 11.41 -3.98 18.15
CA ASN A 104 11.14 -4.22 16.74
C ASN A 104 9.65 -4.44 16.45
N PRO A 105 9.11 -3.85 15.37
CA PRO A 105 7.73 -4.07 14.95
C PRO A 105 7.46 -5.55 14.65
N LYS A 106 6.26 -6.02 15.02
CA LYS A 106 5.80 -7.37 14.69
C LYS A 106 5.02 -7.34 13.38
N GLY A 107 5.33 -8.27 12.47
CA GLY A 107 4.61 -8.44 11.21
C GLY A 107 3.45 -9.42 11.37
N ALA A 108 2.22 -8.93 11.30
CA ALA A 108 1.04 -9.78 11.20
C ALA A 108 0.86 -10.21 9.74
N LEU A 109 0.92 -11.51 9.49
CA LEU A 109 0.71 -12.09 8.17
C LEU A 109 -0.78 -12.34 7.96
N LEU A 110 -1.35 -11.71 6.95
CA LEU A 110 -2.76 -11.85 6.57
C LEU A 110 -2.86 -12.63 5.26
N SER A 111 -3.78 -13.59 5.21
CA SER A 111 -4.10 -14.35 4.00
C SER A 111 -5.06 -13.59 3.09
N GLN A 112 -5.23 -14.06 1.86
CA GLN A 112 -6.27 -13.58 0.95
C GLN A 112 -7.66 -13.73 1.59
N ASP A 113 -7.92 -14.84 2.27
CA ASP A 113 -9.18 -15.09 2.98
C ASP A 113 -9.44 -14.07 4.09
N ASN A 114 -8.44 -13.74 4.90
CA ASN A 114 -8.59 -12.72 5.94
C ASN A 114 -9.05 -11.37 5.35
N VAL A 115 -8.46 -10.99 4.22
CA VAL A 115 -8.79 -9.72 3.55
C VAL A 115 -10.19 -9.77 2.95
N THR A 116 -10.49 -10.78 2.13
CA THR A 116 -11.76 -10.88 1.40
C THR A 116 -12.93 -11.08 2.34
N TRP A 117 -12.78 -11.92 3.38
CA TRP A 117 -13.82 -12.10 4.39
C TRP A 117 -14.09 -10.81 5.17
N THR A 118 -13.03 -10.08 5.56
CA THR A 118 -13.18 -8.80 6.27
C THR A 118 -13.90 -7.78 5.42
N CYS A 119 -13.55 -7.67 4.13
CA CYS A 119 -14.23 -6.77 3.20
C CYS A 119 -15.70 -7.12 3.04
N ALA A 120 -16.03 -8.39 2.77
CA ALA A 120 -17.41 -8.84 2.62
C ALA A 120 -18.24 -8.61 3.89
N SER A 121 -17.66 -8.90 5.05
CA SER A 121 -18.30 -8.67 6.34
C SER A 121 -18.54 -7.17 6.61
N ALA A 122 -17.58 -6.31 6.28
CA ALA A 122 -17.73 -4.87 6.43
C ALA A 122 -18.79 -4.30 5.47
N VAL A 123 -18.77 -4.71 4.20
CA VAL A 123 -19.79 -4.33 3.21
C VAL A 123 -21.21 -4.66 3.73
N ALA A 124 -21.41 -5.88 4.23
CA ALA A 124 -22.70 -6.31 4.77
C ALA A 124 -23.07 -5.56 6.06
N THR A 125 -22.12 -5.38 7.00
CA THR A 125 -22.36 -4.76 8.30
C THR A 125 -22.72 -3.28 8.17
N TYR A 126 -22.04 -2.58 7.27
CA TYR A 126 -22.26 -1.14 7.06
C TYR A 126 -23.30 -0.84 5.97
N ASN A 127 -23.92 -1.87 5.38
CA ASN A 127 -24.88 -1.75 4.29
C ASN A 127 -24.33 -0.85 3.17
N LEU A 128 -23.12 -1.17 2.69
CA LEU A 128 -22.52 -0.42 1.58
C LEU A 128 -23.21 -0.79 0.26
N VAL A 129 -23.42 0.21 -0.58
CA VAL A 129 -24.15 0.07 -1.83
C VAL A 129 -23.15 -0.03 -3.00
N GLU A 130 -23.32 -1.07 -3.83
CA GLU A 130 -22.47 -1.30 -4.99
C GLU A 130 -22.48 -0.10 -5.94
N ALA A 131 -21.32 0.32 -6.39
CA ALA A 131 -21.05 1.43 -7.30
C ALA A 131 -21.53 2.83 -6.84
N GLU A 132 -22.11 2.95 -5.65
CA GLU A 132 -22.60 4.24 -5.13
C GLU A 132 -21.71 4.85 -4.06
N GLU A 133 -20.82 4.05 -3.45
CA GLU A 133 -20.00 4.52 -2.33
C GLU A 133 -18.85 5.39 -2.82
N VAL A 134 -18.68 6.52 -2.12
CA VAL A 134 -17.58 7.47 -2.33
C VAL A 134 -16.88 7.67 -1.00
N MET A 135 -15.58 7.37 -0.97
CA MET A 135 -14.75 7.54 0.22
C MET A 135 -13.52 8.42 -0.06
N ILE A 136 -12.92 8.93 1.00
CA ILE A 136 -11.67 9.68 0.95
C ILE A 136 -10.57 8.87 1.62
N SER A 137 -9.52 8.56 0.86
CA SER A 137 -8.27 8.00 1.38
C SER A 137 -7.41 9.13 1.91
N TYR A 138 -7.18 9.17 3.21
CA TYR A 138 -6.35 10.20 3.88
C TYR A 138 -5.44 9.61 4.95
N LEU A 139 -5.68 8.36 5.33
CA LEU A 139 -4.82 7.63 6.27
C LEU A 139 -3.68 6.94 5.53
N PRO A 140 -2.52 6.77 6.18
CA PRO A 140 -1.44 6.00 5.58
C PRO A 140 -1.87 4.56 5.27
N VAL A 141 -1.75 4.13 4.01
CA VAL A 141 -2.09 2.75 3.59
C VAL A 141 -1.12 1.68 4.11
N SER A 142 -0.11 2.07 4.87
CA SER A 142 0.66 1.15 5.73
C SER A 142 -0.14 0.66 6.94
N HIS A 143 -1.24 1.35 7.30
CA HIS A 143 -2.16 0.93 8.36
C HIS A 143 -3.24 0.01 7.81
N ILE A 144 -3.55 -1.08 8.53
CA ILE A 144 -4.48 -2.12 8.05
C ILE A 144 -5.88 -1.59 7.74
N VAL A 145 -6.40 -0.64 8.54
CA VAL A 145 -7.74 -0.06 8.30
C VAL A 145 -7.79 0.67 6.96
N ALA A 146 -6.79 1.49 6.66
CA ALA A 146 -6.70 2.16 5.37
C ALA A 146 -6.52 1.15 4.23
N GLN A 147 -5.70 0.11 4.41
CA GLN A 147 -5.57 -0.95 3.40
C GLN A 147 -6.90 -1.62 3.11
N ILE A 148 -7.62 -2.06 4.14
CA ILE A 148 -8.92 -2.73 3.96
C ILE A 148 -9.91 -1.81 3.26
N ALA A 149 -10.04 -0.57 3.72
CA ALA A 149 -11.01 0.37 3.17
C ALA A 149 -10.65 0.80 1.73
N ASP A 150 -9.42 1.28 1.54
CA ASP A 150 -9.04 2.01 0.33
C ASP A 150 -8.56 1.09 -0.81
N ILE A 151 -7.92 -0.06 -0.47
CA ILE A 151 -7.35 -0.94 -1.50
C ILE A 151 -8.33 -2.06 -1.88
N TRP A 152 -9.09 -2.59 -0.92
CA TRP A 152 -9.88 -3.80 -1.16
C TRP A 152 -11.39 -3.59 -1.04
N MET A 153 -11.89 -3.04 0.06
CA MET A 153 -13.33 -3.00 0.33
C MET A 153 -14.10 -2.13 -0.68
N ILE A 154 -13.75 -0.87 -0.81
CA ILE A 154 -14.48 0.05 -1.72
C ILE A 154 -14.27 -0.32 -3.19
N PRO A 155 -13.06 -0.67 -3.67
CA PRO A 155 -12.90 -1.17 -5.03
C PRO A 155 -13.66 -2.47 -5.30
N SER A 156 -13.79 -3.38 -4.32
CA SER A 156 -14.51 -4.65 -4.52
C SER A 156 -16.00 -4.49 -4.80
N ILE A 157 -16.59 -3.37 -4.42
CA ILE A 157 -17.99 -3.02 -4.70
C ILE A 157 -18.12 -1.96 -5.80
N GLY A 158 -17.06 -1.68 -6.57
CA GLY A 158 -17.09 -0.68 -7.64
C GLY A 158 -17.23 0.77 -7.16
N GLY A 159 -16.97 1.04 -5.88
CA GLY A 159 -17.04 2.38 -5.31
C GLY A 159 -15.85 3.27 -5.74
N THR A 160 -15.94 4.55 -5.42
CA THR A 160 -14.94 5.56 -5.78
C THR A 160 -14.09 5.96 -4.58
N ILE A 161 -12.78 6.01 -4.77
CA ILE A 161 -11.81 6.53 -3.79
C ILE A 161 -11.23 7.85 -4.29
N HIS A 162 -11.33 8.90 -3.47
CA HIS A 162 -10.62 10.16 -3.68
C HIS A 162 -9.44 10.25 -2.73
N PHE A 163 -8.25 10.41 -3.28
CA PHE A 163 -7.04 10.60 -2.46
C PHE A 163 -6.97 12.04 -1.97
N ALA A 164 -6.86 12.21 -0.65
CA ALA A 164 -6.62 13.52 -0.07
C ALA A 164 -5.19 14.00 -0.34
N ASP A 165 -4.97 15.31 -0.25
CA ASP A 165 -3.63 15.85 -0.37
C ASP A 165 -2.72 15.46 0.81
N LYS A 166 -1.41 15.66 0.63
CA LYS A 166 -0.38 15.28 1.63
C LYS A 166 -0.50 15.99 2.98
N ASP A 167 -1.25 17.08 3.04
CA ASP A 167 -1.46 17.88 4.25
C ASP A 167 -2.81 17.60 4.94
N ALA A 168 -3.52 16.55 4.49
CA ALA A 168 -4.82 16.17 5.05
C ALA A 168 -4.80 16.05 6.58
N LEU A 169 -3.81 15.36 7.14
CA LEU A 169 -3.64 15.21 8.58
C LEU A 169 -3.11 16.48 9.29
N LYS A 170 -2.74 17.51 8.51
CA LYS A 170 -2.26 18.81 9.03
C LYS A 170 -3.32 19.92 8.90
N GLY A 171 -4.54 19.58 8.48
CA GLY A 171 -5.68 20.51 8.50
C GLY A 171 -6.39 20.72 7.16
N SER A 172 -5.89 20.22 6.03
CA SER A 172 -6.57 20.38 4.72
C SER A 172 -7.72 19.40 4.50
N LEU A 173 -7.90 18.38 5.35
CA LEU A 173 -8.92 17.35 5.19
C LEU A 173 -10.34 17.90 5.06
N LEU A 174 -10.69 18.95 5.80
CA LEU A 174 -12.01 19.57 5.72
C LEU A 174 -12.30 20.13 4.32
N LYS A 175 -11.29 20.68 3.64
CA LYS A 175 -11.41 21.15 2.26
C LYS A 175 -11.74 20.00 1.31
N THR A 176 -11.03 18.88 1.46
CA THR A 176 -11.28 17.67 0.65
C THR A 176 -12.67 17.10 0.92
N LEU A 177 -13.08 17.00 2.20
CA LEU A 177 -14.42 16.54 2.60
C LEU A 177 -15.53 17.40 1.99
N THR A 178 -15.36 18.72 2.03
CA THR A 178 -16.34 19.66 1.47
C THR A 178 -16.45 19.56 -0.05
N ALA A 179 -15.33 19.34 -0.74
CA ALA A 179 -15.30 19.23 -2.19
C ALA A 179 -15.84 17.88 -2.68
N VAL A 180 -15.43 16.78 -2.05
CA VAL A 180 -15.78 15.41 -2.47
C VAL A 180 -17.17 15.00 -1.99
N ARG A 181 -17.58 15.41 -0.78
CA ARG A 181 -18.83 15.00 -0.13
C ARG A 181 -18.99 13.48 -0.11
N PRO A 182 -18.11 12.75 0.56
CA PRO A 182 -18.12 11.29 0.54
C PRO A 182 -19.44 10.76 1.14
N THR A 183 -19.89 9.61 0.64
CA THR A 183 -21.07 8.90 1.20
C THR A 183 -20.74 8.28 2.55
N ARG A 184 -19.47 7.89 2.73
CA ARG A 184 -18.95 7.31 3.98
C ARG A 184 -17.64 8.00 4.35
N PHE A 185 -17.46 8.17 5.64
CA PHE A 185 -16.22 8.70 6.20
C PHE A 185 -15.82 7.89 7.43
N GLY A 186 -14.65 7.30 7.39
CA GLY A 186 -14.06 6.59 8.53
C GLY A 186 -13.01 7.46 9.21
N GLY A 187 -13.11 7.61 10.53
CA GLY A 187 -12.12 8.32 11.34
C GLY A 187 -11.54 7.42 12.42
N LEU A 188 -10.26 7.62 12.75
CA LEU A 188 -9.68 7.08 13.98
C LEU A 188 -9.98 8.08 15.11
N LEU A 189 -10.70 7.63 16.13
CA LEU A 189 -10.83 8.39 17.38
C LEU A 189 -9.52 8.19 18.17
N HIS A 190 -8.87 9.28 18.49
CA HIS A 190 -7.75 9.33 19.43
C HIS A 190 -8.24 9.79 20.79
#